data_b5b5fda0f2c752c0c987ca4886595375
#
_entry.id   b5b5fda0f2c752c0c987ca4886595375
#
_cell.length_a   1.000
_cell.length_b   1.000
_cell.length_c   1.000
_cell.angle_alpha   90.00
_cell.angle_beta   90.00
_cell.angle_gamma   90.00
#
_symmetry.space_group_name_H-M   'P 1'
#
loop_
_entity.id
_entity.type
_entity.pdbx_description
1 polymer ?
#
loop_
_entity_poly.entity_id
_entity_poly.type
_entity_poly.pdbx_seq_one_letter_code
_entity_poly.pdbx_strand_id
1 'polypeptide(L)'
;MKKVGELLKEYLREKGWLTANPYQPLFAGWREIAGEALAAHSRLSDVRGGILIVEVDHPGWIQMARLRQETLLAAARRAAPEASLQGIRVVLGSRADRADADQ
;
A
#
# COMPACT_ATOMS: atom_id res chain seq x y z
N MET A 1 -7.05 -32.00 14.74
CA MET A 1 -5.68 -31.84 15.16
C MET A 1 -4.98 -30.76 14.36
N LYS A 2 -4.26 -29.93 15.03
CA LYS A 2 -3.55 -28.86 14.37
C LYS A 2 -2.29 -29.39 13.70
N LYS A 3 -2.05 -28.97 12.49
CA LYS A 3 -0.89 -29.43 11.76
C LYS A 3 0.35 -28.66 12.20
N VAL A 4 1.49 -29.31 11.95
CA VAL A 4 2.76 -28.70 12.32
C VAL A 4 2.91 -27.33 11.70
N GLY A 5 2.48 -27.18 10.44
CA GLY A 5 2.59 -25.89 9.78
C GLY A 5 1.81 -24.81 10.47
N GLU A 6 0.64 -25.15 10.98
CA GLU A 6 -0.17 -24.17 11.69
C GLU A 6 0.45 -23.78 13.01
N LEU A 7 1.02 -24.74 13.72
CA LEU A 7 1.71 -24.47 14.96
C LEU A 7 2.91 -23.57 14.72
N LEU A 8 3.64 -23.85 13.65
CA LEU A 8 4.79 -23.05 13.31
C LEU A 8 4.40 -21.63 12.98
N LYS A 9 3.32 -21.46 12.24
CA LYS A 9 2.84 -20.11 11.91
C LYS A 9 2.48 -19.33 13.16
N GLU A 10 1.82 -20.00 14.11
CA GLU A 10 1.46 -19.32 15.36
C GLU A 10 2.70 -18.93 16.14
N TYR A 11 3.68 -19.80 16.16
CA TYR A 11 4.93 -19.51 16.86
C TYR A 11 5.63 -18.32 16.23
N LEU A 12 5.75 -18.33 14.91
CA LEU A 12 6.44 -17.24 14.21
C LEU A 12 5.70 -15.92 14.38
N ARG A 13 4.38 -16.00 14.40
CA ARG A 13 3.58 -14.79 14.60
C ARG A 13 3.83 -14.20 15.98
N GLU A 14 3.88 -15.05 16.98
CA GLU A 14 4.13 -14.56 18.34
C GLU A 14 5.51 -13.95 18.45
N LYS A 15 6.46 -14.49 17.72
CA LYS A 15 7.81 -13.94 17.74
C LYS A 15 7.95 -12.73 16.82
N GLY A 16 6.92 -12.40 16.07
CA GLY A 16 6.99 -11.27 15.17
C GLY A 16 7.65 -11.57 13.84
N TRP A 17 8.01 -12.83 13.61
CA TRP A 17 8.70 -13.20 12.38
C TRP A 17 7.72 -13.43 11.24
N LEU A 18 6.52 -13.86 11.56
CA LEU A 18 5.47 -14.08 10.57
C LEU A 18 4.27 -13.31 11.07
N THR A 19 4.34 -12.01 10.94
CA THR A 19 3.26 -11.17 11.41
C THR A 19 2.15 -11.11 10.38
N ALA A 20 0.96 -10.89 10.87
CA ALA A 20 -0.10 -10.44 10.04
C ALA A 20 0.20 -8.98 9.74
N ASN A 21 0.83 -8.75 8.62
CA ASN A 21 1.16 -7.39 8.22
C ASN A 21 -0.14 -6.61 8.03
N PRO A 22 -0.42 -5.61 8.86
CA PRO A 22 -1.68 -4.88 8.75
C PRO A 22 -1.80 -4.11 7.44
N TYR A 23 -0.70 -3.92 6.74
CA TYR A 23 -0.69 -3.19 5.48
C TYR A 23 -0.86 -4.09 4.27
N GLN A 24 -0.83 -5.40 4.47
CA GLN A 24 -0.92 -6.34 3.36
C GLN A 24 -2.15 -6.11 2.49
N PRO A 25 -3.34 -5.90 3.07
CA PRO A 25 -4.51 -5.68 2.22
C PRO A 25 -4.40 -4.43 1.36
N LEU A 26 -3.61 -3.46 1.79
CA LEU A 26 -3.42 -2.25 1.00
C LEU A 26 -2.66 -2.55 -0.27
N PHE A 27 -1.58 -3.32 -0.15
CA PHE A 27 -0.79 -3.67 -1.32
C PHE A 27 -1.56 -4.61 -2.24
N ALA A 28 -2.23 -5.58 -1.66
CA ALA A 28 -2.97 -6.55 -2.45
C ALA A 28 -4.17 -5.93 -3.15
N GLY A 29 -4.81 -4.96 -2.51
CA GLY A 29 -6.02 -4.35 -3.03
C GLY A 29 -5.83 -2.97 -3.61
N TRP A 30 -4.60 -2.59 -3.95
CA TRP A 30 -4.37 -1.22 -4.39
C TRP A 30 -5.20 -0.84 -5.60
N ARG A 31 -5.39 -1.76 -6.53
CA ARG A 31 -6.19 -1.47 -7.71
C ARG A 31 -7.61 -1.06 -7.35
N GLU A 32 -8.19 -1.73 -6.38
CA GLU A 32 -9.54 -1.41 -5.97
C GLU A 32 -9.61 -0.14 -5.14
N ILE A 33 -8.58 0.09 -4.36
CA ILE A 33 -8.51 1.30 -3.55
C ILE A 33 -8.36 2.52 -4.43
N ALA A 34 -7.44 2.46 -5.37
CA ALA A 34 -7.10 3.61 -6.21
C ALA A 34 -8.04 3.77 -7.40
N GLY A 35 -8.65 2.68 -7.84
CA GLY A 35 -9.41 2.69 -9.08
C GLY A 35 -8.52 2.36 -10.25
N GLU A 36 -9.14 1.88 -11.34
CA GLU A 36 -8.38 1.37 -12.47
C GLU A 36 -7.40 2.39 -13.04
N ALA A 37 -7.88 3.62 -13.26
CA ALA A 37 -7.05 4.61 -13.92
C ALA A 37 -5.84 4.97 -13.10
N LEU A 38 -6.05 5.29 -11.83
CA LEU A 38 -4.94 5.69 -10.99
C LEU A 38 -4.02 4.51 -10.69
N ALA A 39 -4.60 3.33 -10.51
CA ALA A 39 -3.80 2.15 -10.20
C ALA A 39 -2.84 1.80 -11.36
N ALA A 40 -3.24 2.09 -12.58
CA ALA A 40 -2.40 1.81 -13.72
C ALA A 40 -1.16 2.70 -13.76
N HIS A 41 -1.20 3.83 -13.08
CA HIS A 41 -0.12 4.81 -13.12
C HIS A 41 0.48 5.10 -11.76
N SER A 42 0.17 4.26 -10.79
CA SER A 42 0.65 4.46 -9.44
C SER A 42 0.91 3.13 -8.79
N ARG A 43 1.63 3.19 -7.70
CA ARG A 43 1.77 2.03 -6.86
C ARG A 43 1.94 2.48 -5.42
N LEU A 44 1.48 1.66 -4.51
CA LEU A 44 1.71 1.89 -3.11
C LEU A 44 3.13 1.44 -2.81
N SER A 45 3.97 2.41 -2.48
CA SER A 45 5.38 2.14 -2.28
C SER A 45 5.68 1.66 -0.87
N ASP A 46 5.02 2.29 0.11
CA ASP A 46 5.33 2.00 1.50
C ASP A 46 4.23 2.58 2.36
N VAL A 47 4.22 2.19 3.62
CA VAL A 47 3.36 2.80 4.62
C VAL A 47 4.23 3.06 5.84
N ARG A 48 4.33 4.31 6.22
CA ARG A 48 5.18 4.69 7.34
C ARG A 48 4.41 5.58 8.29
N GLY A 49 4.34 5.16 9.54
CA GLY A 49 3.67 5.96 10.56
C GLY A 49 2.22 6.27 10.23
N GLY A 50 1.56 5.35 9.55
CA GLY A 50 0.18 5.57 9.16
C GLY A 50 0.02 6.38 7.89
N ILE A 51 1.11 6.75 7.22
CA ILE A 51 1.07 7.53 5.99
C ILE A 51 1.34 6.62 4.81
N LEU A 52 0.39 6.59 3.88
CA LEU A 52 0.57 5.83 2.65
C LEU A 52 1.50 6.61 1.72
N ILE A 53 2.55 5.97 1.26
CA ILE A 53 3.47 6.58 0.31
C ILE A 53 3.13 6.01 -1.06
N VAL A 54 2.58 6.86 -1.92
CA VAL A 54 2.12 6.44 -3.23
C VAL A 54 3.01 7.07 -4.29
N GLU A 55 3.56 6.25 -5.15
CA GLU A 55 4.38 6.73 -6.26
C GLU A 55 3.56 6.73 -7.53
N VAL A 56 3.64 7.81 -8.28
CA VAL A 56 2.99 7.91 -9.59
C VAL A 56 4.05 8.16 -10.64
N ASP A 57 3.71 7.86 -11.89
CA ASP A 57 4.68 7.93 -12.97
C ASP A 57 4.62 9.23 -13.76
N HIS A 58 3.77 10.16 -13.35
CA HIS A 58 3.65 11.43 -14.04
C HIS A 58 3.05 12.46 -13.08
N PRO A 59 3.52 13.72 -13.15
CA PRO A 59 3.01 14.73 -12.21
C PRO A 59 1.50 14.95 -12.27
N GLY A 60 0.89 14.71 -13.44
CA GLY A 60 -0.56 14.83 -13.56
C GLY A 60 -1.29 13.92 -12.60
N TRP A 61 -0.73 12.76 -12.32
CA TRP A 61 -1.37 11.83 -11.41
C TRP A 61 -1.22 12.25 -9.96
N ILE A 62 -0.21 13.07 -9.66
CA ILE A 62 -0.11 13.65 -8.31
C ILE A 62 -1.33 14.51 -8.04
N GLN A 63 -1.69 15.35 -9.03
CA GLN A 63 -2.86 16.21 -8.88
C GLN A 63 -4.13 15.41 -8.74
N MET A 64 -4.28 14.41 -9.59
CA MET A 64 -5.46 13.56 -9.54
C MET A 64 -5.58 12.87 -8.17
N ALA A 65 -4.47 12.35 -7.67
CA ALA A 65 -4.49 11.68 -6.39
C ALA A 65 -4.82 12.64 -5.25
N ARG A 66 -4.31 13.86 -5.33
CA ARG A 66 -4.61 14.84 -4.30
C ARG A 66 -6.08 15.23 -4.30
N LEU A 67 -6.67 15.35 -5.46
CA LEU A 67 -8.09 15.66 -5.55
C LEU A 67 -8.94 14.57 -4.95
N ARG A 68 -8.47 13.35 -5.01
CA ARG A 68 -9.22 12.20 -4.52
C ARG A 68 -8.66 11.67 -3.20
N GLN A 69 -7.87 12.48 -2.53
CA GLN A 69 -7.12 12.03 -1.37
C GLN A 69 -8.02 11.47 -0.27
N GLU A 70 -9.11 12.15 0.01
CA GLU A 70 -10.00 11.69 1.08
C GLU A 70 -10.69 10.39 0.69
N THR A 71 -11.07 10.28 -0.57
CA THR A 71 -11.69 9.05 -1.06
C THR A 71 -10.71 7.90 -0.98
N LEU A 72 -9.47 8.15 -1.39
CA LEU A 72 -8.45 7.13 -1.34
C LEU A 72 -8.18 6.68 0.08
N LEU A 73 -8.06 7.64 0.98
CA LEU A 73 -7.78 7.32 2.37
C LEU A 73 -8.93 6.55 3.00
N ALA A 74 -10.15 6.94 2.69
CA ALA A 74 -11.32 6.22 3.21
C ALA A 74 -11.34 4.79 2.70
N ALA A 75 -11.05 4.60 1.42
CA ALA A 75 -11.01 3.25 0.86
C ALA A 75 -9.90 2.42 1.49
N ALA A 76 -8.74 3.06 1.72
CA ALA A 76 -7.63 2.37 2.34
C ALA A 76 -7.96 1.97 3.77
N ARG A 77 -8.64 2.85 4.49
CA ARG A 77 -9.03 2.53 5.86
C ARG A 77 -10.01 1.36 5.91
N ARG A 78 -10.89 1.29 4.94
CA ARG A 78 -11.81 0.16 4.87
C ARG A 78 -11.09 -1.13 4.56
N ALA A 79 -10.06 -1.05 3.70
CA ALA A 79 -9.30 -2.23 3.33
C ALA A 79 -8.42 -2.73 4.46
N ALA A 80 -7.91 -1.83 5.29
CA ALA A 80 -7.00 -2.18 6.36
C ALA A 80 -7.36 -1.42 7.63
N PRO A 81 -8.47 -1.78 8.27
CA PRO A 81 -8.95 -1.01 9.42
C PRO A 81 -7.98 -1.01 10.59
N GLU A 82 -7.12 -2.00 10.69
CA GLU A 82 -6.21 -2.09 11.82
C GLU A 82 -4.89 -1.36 11.58
N ALA A 83 -4.75 -0.75 10.42
CA ALA A 83 -3.49 -0.11 10.07
C ALA A 83 -3.34 1.30 10.64
N SER A 84 -4.41 1.87 11.18
CA SER A 84 -4.40 3.21 11.78
C SER A 84 -3.86 4.24 10.79
N LEU A 85 -4.44 4.26 9.61
CA LEU A 85 -3.98 5.16 8.56
C LEU A 85 -4.36 6.59 8.85
N GLN A 86 -3.44 7.51 8.64
CA GLN A 86 -3.63 8.90 8.96
C GLN A 86 -3.58 9.81 7.76
N GLY A 87 -2.93 9.40 6.68
CA GLY A 87 -2.83 10.28 5.53
C GLY A 87 -2.18 9.58 4.35
N ILE A 88 -2.06 10.35 3.28
CA ILE A 88 -1.47 9.88 2.04
C ILE A 88 -0.45 10.90 1.58
N ARG A 89 0.67 10.41 1.10
CA ARG A 89 1.69 11.25 0.47
C ARG A 89 1.90 10.72 -0.93
N VAL A 90 1.75 11.60 -1.90
CA VAL A 90 1.89 11.22 -3.30
C VAL A 90 3.16 11.85 -3.86
N VAL A 91 4.00 11.04 -4.45
CA VAL A 91 5.28 11.51 -4.96
C VAL A 91 5.48 11.00 -6.37
N LEU A 92 6.33 11.68 -7.11
CA LEU A 92 6.73 11.18 -8.41
C LEU A 92 7.68 10.01 -8.18
N GLY A 93 7.38 8.90 -8.81
CA GLY A 93 8.05 7.68 -8.46
C GLY A 93 9.47 7.61 -8.96
N SER A 94 10.36 7.31 -8.05
CA SER A 94 11.72 7.01 -8.41
C SER A 94 11.78 5.75 -9.26
N ARG A 95 10.73 4.97 -9.23
CA ARG A 95 10.66 3.77 -10.02
C ARG A 95 10.63 4.08 -11.51
N ALA A 96 9.93 5.15 -11.87
CA ALA A 96 9.96 5.59 -13.25
C ALA A 96 11.39 6.00 -13.62
N ASP A 97 12.06 6.66 -12.70
CA ASP A 97 13.44 7.05 -12.91
C ASP A 97 14.33 5.83 -13.04
N ARG A 98 14.10 4.84 -12.22
CA ARG A 98 14.87 3.62 -12.31
C ARG A 98 14.64 2.91 -13.63
N ALA A 99 13.40 2.90 -14.08
CA ALA A 99 13.12 2.28 -15.37
C ALA A 99 13.87 3.00 -16.47
N ASP A 100 13.91 4.31 -16.39
CA ASP A 100 14.65 5.09 -17.36
C ASP A 100 16.14 4.77 -17.27
N ALA A 101 16.63 4.67 -16.06
CA ALA A 101 18.04 4.41 -15.85
C ALA A 101 18.43 3.02 -16.34
N ASP A 102 17.49 2.11 -16.28
CA ASP A 102 17.76 0.73 -16.66
C ASP A 102 17.83 0.53 -18.16
N GLN A 103 17.43 1.48 -18.92
CA GLN A 103 17.41 1.34 -20.38
C GLN A 103 18.67 1.63 -21.11
#